data_de75d1051eb1cc73bcb460a7d8db0007
#
_entry.id   de75d1051eb1cc73bcb460a7d8db0007
#
_cell.length_a   1.000
_cell.length_b   1.000
_cell.length_c   1.000
_cell.angle_alpha   90.00
_cell.angle_beta   90.00
_cell.angle_gamma   90.00
#
_symmetry.space_group_name_H-M   'P 1'
#
loop_
_entity.id
_entity.type
_entity.pdbx_description
1 polymer ?
#
loop_
_entity_poly.entity_id
_entity_poly.type
_entity_poly.pdbx_seq_one_letter_code
_entity_poly.pdbx_strand_id
1 'polypeptide(L)'
;AVVEMANQVMAPIDFSMASLVHEHLLQKGVRLYLEKAVASFERTASGLEVIFKSGERLPADMVLLSIGVRPNTSLATDAGLEIGEMRGIKVNDYLQTSDEHIYAVGDAIEFRHPLTGKPWLNYLAGPANRQARIVADNMVFGNKIPYEGAIGTSIAKVFDMTVATSGLPAKRLKQAGIDYLSATIHSGSHAGYYPDALQMSIKITFSPADGKLLGAQIVGYSGVDKRIDEFSQVIKHNGTVYDSVSYTHLTLPT
;
A
#
# COMPACT_ATOMS: atom_id res chain seq x y z
N ALA A 1 14.47 -9.09 -15.46
CA ALA A 1 14.78 -7.70 -15.06
C ALA A 1 13.53 -6.99 -14.57
N VAL A 2 13.70 -6.03 -13.67
CA VAL A 2 12.67 -5.05 -13.28
C VAL A 2 13.17 -3.68 -13.67
N VAL A 3 12.33 -2.92 -14.37
CA VAL A 3 12.60 -1.52 -14.76
C VAL A 3 11.62 -0.63 -14.02
N GLU A 4 12.13 0.37 -13.30
CA GLU A 4 11.32 1.29 -12.50
C GLU A 4 11.83 2.73 -12.71
N MET A 5 10.90 3.65 -12.92
CA MET A 5 11.22 5.07 -13.10
C MET A 5 11.63 5.74 -11.78
N ALA A 6 11.13 5.25 -10.65
CA ALA A 6 11.53 5.70 -9.33
C ALA A 6 12.86 5.07 -8.88
N ASN A 7 13.41 5.59 -7.79
CA ASN A 7 14.63 5.07 -7.17
C ASN A 7 14.41 3.79 -6.34
N GLN A 8 13.20 3.24 -6.34
CA GLN A 8 12.86 2.03 -5.57
C GLN A 8 11.73 1.23 -6.20
N VAL A 9 11.74 -0.09 -5.98
CA VAL A 9 10.56 -0.94 -6.11
C VAL A 9 9.67 -0.80 -4.86
N MET A 10 8.48 -1.39 -4.86
CA MET A 10 7.56 -1.39 -3.71
C MET A 10 7.22 0.04 -3.26
N ALA A 11 6.63 0.82 -4.16
CA ALA A 11 6.23 2.21 -3.90
C ALA A 11 5.43 2.46 -2.60
N PRO A 12 4.65 1.51 -2.03
CA PRO A 12 3.93 1.73 -0.77
C PRO A 12 4.81 1.88 0.48
N ILE A 13 6.07 1.40 0.48
CA ILE A 13 6.97 1.45 1.63
C ILE A 13 8.08 2.51 1.46
N ASP A 14 8.73 2.89 2.55
CA ASP A 14 9.87 3.81 2.53
C ASP A 14 11.12 3.16 1.92
N PHE A 15 12.02 3.98 1.38
CA PHE A 15 13.24 3.51 0.73
C PHE A 15 14.10 2.60 1.63
N SER A 16 14.22 2.92 2.92
CA SER A 16 14.99 2.11 3.88
C SER A 16 14.45 0.68 4.03
N MET A 17 13.14 0.47 3.82
CA MET A 17 12.52 -0.85 3.82
C MET A 17 12.58 -1.50 2.43
N ALA A 18 12.45 -0.69 1.37
CA ALA A 18 12.55 -1.16 -0.01
C ALA A 18 13.96 -1.65 -0.36
N SER A 19 15.00 -1.08 0.24
CA SER A 19 16.40 -1.52 0.03
C SER A 19 16.63 -2.99 0.41
N LEU A 20 15.94 -3.50 1.42
CA LEU A 20 15.97 -4.92 1.79
C LEU A 20 15.37 -5.80 0.68
N VAL A 21 14.33 -5.31 0.03
CA VAL A 21 13.71 -6.00 -1.12
C VAL A 21 14.62 -5.93 -2.34
N HIS A 22 15.32 -4.80 -2.57
CA HIS A 22 16.31 -4.68 -3.66
C HIS A 22 17.40 -5.73 -3.51
N GLU A 23 17.99 -5.85 -2.32
CA GLU A 23 19.03 -6.83 -2.04
C GLU A 23 18.51 -8.25 -2.28
N HIS A 24 17.33 -8.57 -1.79
CA HIS A 24 16.71 -9.88 -2.01
C HIS A 24 16.48 -10.19 -3.49
N LEU A 25 15.97 -9.24 -4.26
CA LEU A 25 15.79 -9.38 -5.71
C LEU A 25 17.12 -9.66 -6.43
N LEU A 26 18.18 -8.92 -6.07
CA LEU A 26 19.52 -9.12 -6.64
C LEU A 26 20.07 -10.51 -6.29
N GLN A 27 19.91 -10.97 -5.04
CA GLN A 27 20.29 -12.33 -4.62
C GLN A 27 19.55 -13.44 -5.37
N LYS A 28 18.30 -13.17 -5.78
CA LYS A 28 17.49 -14.06 -6.65
C LYS A 28 17.83 -13.93 -8.15
N GLY A 29 18.85 -13.16 -8.50
CA GLY A 29 19.30 -12.99 -9.90
C GLY A 29 18.47 -12.01 -10.71
N VAL A 30 17.61 -11.22 -10.10
CA VAL A 30 16.82 -10.19 -10.78
C VAL A 30 17.70 -8.95 -10.99
N ARG A 31 17.83 -8.49 -12.23
CA ARG A 31 18.49 -7.22 -12.54
C ARG A 31 17.52 -6.07 -12.30
N LEU A 32 17.94 -5.08 -11.50
CA LEU A 32 17.16 -3.87 -11.21
C LEU A 32 17.68 -2.69 -12.03
N TYR A 33 16.80 -2.05 -12.76
CA TYR A 33 17.03 -0.81 -13.51
C TYR A 33 16.16 0.29 -12.89
N LEU A 34 16.66 0.88 -11.80
CA LEU A 34 16.00 1.95 -11.08
C LEU A 34 16.35 3.30 -11.72
N GLU A 35 15.48 4.30 -11.53
CA GLU A 35 15.60 5.65 -12.14
C GLU A 35 15.69 5.59 -13.67
N LYS A 36 15.10 4.55 -14.27
CA LYS A 36 15.11 4.31 -15.70
C LYS A 36 13.69 4.43 -16.27
N ALA A 37 13.44 5.51 -16.99
CA ALA A 37 12.17 5.71 -17.68
C ALA A 37 12.21 5.05 -19.05
N VAL A 38 11.23 4.19 -19.34
CA VAL A 38 11.03 3.60 -20.66
C VAL A 38 10.45 4.65 -21.61
N ALA A 39 10.99 4.73 -22.81
CA ALA A 39 10.50 5.58 -23.89
C ALA A 39 9.62 4.81 -24.88
N SER A 40 10.09 3.63 -25.32
CA SER A 40 9.38 2.81 -26.32
C SER A 40 9.81 1.34 -26.26
N PHE A 41 9.14 0.54 -27.05
CA PHE A 41 9.48 -0.86 -27.30
C PHE A 41 9.67 -1.04 -28.80
N GLU A 42 10.73 -1.70 -29.20
CA GLU A 42 11.04 -2.01 -30.60
C GLU A 42 11.12 -3.53 -30.81
N ARG A 43 10.61 -4.00 -31.94
CA ARG A 43 10.80 -5.37 -32.37
C ARG A 43 12.04 -5.45 -33.26
N THR A 44 12.92 -6.36 -32.92
CA THR A 44 14.13 -6.66 -33.70
C THR A 44 14.08 -8.06 -34.29
N ALA A 45 15.04 -8.41 -35.14
CA ALA A 45 15.15 -9.76 -35.68
C ALA A 45 15.37 -10.84 -34.59
N SER A 46 15.93 -10.46 -33.44
CA SER A 46 16.27 -11.35 -32.31
C SER A 46 15.29 -11.30 -31.14
N GLY A 47 14.19 -10.50 -31.23
CA GLY A 47 13.21 -10.40 -30.14
C GLY A 47 12.70 -8.97 -29.93
N LEU A 48 12.64 -8.54 -28.67
CA LEU A 48 12.20 -7.21 -28.29
C LEU A 48 13.36 -6.41 -27.68
N GLU A 49 13.33 -5.11 -27.85
CA GLU A 49 14.18 -4.17 -27.13
C GLU A 49 13.35 -3.13 -26.39
N VAL A 50 13.66 -2.92 -25.13
CA VAL A 50 13.14 -1.84 -24.30
C VAL A 50 14.08 -0.65 -24.46
N ILE A 51 13.57 0.48 -24.95
CA ILE A 51 14.32 1.71 -25.17
C ILE A 51 14.08 2.63 -23.99
N PHE A 52 15.13 3.03 -23.28
CA PHE A 52 15.06 4.01 -22.22
C PHE A 52 15.09 5.44 -22.77
N LYS A 53 14.58 6.40 -22.01
CA LYS A 53 14.69 7.83 -22.36
C LYS A 53 16.15 8.32 -22.45
N SER A 54 17.08 7.62 -21.82
CA SER A 54 18.52 7.86 -21.95
C SER A 54 19.12 7.43 -23.28
N GLY A 55 18.37 6.70 -24.13
CA GLY A 55 18.84 6.08 -25.37
C GLY A 55 19.44 4.68 -25.16
N GLU A 56 19.63 4.24 -23.93
CA GLU A 56 20.09 2.88 -23.61
C GLU A 56 19.02 1.85 -24.02
N ARG A 57 19.45 0.66 -24.45
CA ARG A 57 18.60 -0.44 -24.94
C ARG A 57 18.77 -1.68 -24.07
N LEU A 58 17.67 -2.34 -23.76
CA LEU A 58 17.64 -3.57 -22.99
C LEU A 58 16.93 -4.67 -23.81
N PRO A 59 17.62 -5.73 -24.25
CA PRO A 59 16.98 -6.83 -24.94
C PRO A 59 16.08 -7.63 -23.99
N ALA A 60 14.95 -8.12 -24.54
CA ALA A 60 13.98 -8.92 -23.80
C ALA A 60 13.23 -9.87 -24.75
N ASP A 61 12.90 -11.05 -24.26
CA ASP A 61 12.04 -12.00 -24.98
C ASP A 61 10.55 -11.63 -24.83
N MET A 62 10.21 -11.08 -23.67
CA MET A 62 8.85 -10.64 -23.32
C MET A 62 8.91 -9.43 -22.42
N VAL A 63 7.96 -8.53 -22.57
CA VAL A 63 7.78 -7.37 -21.70
C VAL A 63 6.39 -7.44 -21.03
N LEU A 64 6.38 -7.40 -19.70
CA LEU A 64 5.17 -7.26 -18.90
C LEU A 64 5.04 -5.81 -18.42
N LEU A 65 3.97 -5.15 -18.80
CA LEU A 65 3.66 -3.80 -18.34
C LEU A 65 2.90 -3.85 -17.01
N SER A 66 3.54 -3.33 -15.96
CA SER A 66 2.96 -3.19 -14.61
C SER A 66 3.14 -1.75 -14.14
N ILE A 67 2.58 -0.81 -14.91
CA ILE A 67 2.80 0.65 -14.76
C ILE A 67 1.73 1.34 -13.92
N GLY A 68 1.01 0.58 -13.11
CA GLY A 68 -0.06 1.06 -12.25
C GLY A 68 -1.43 1.02 -12.89
N VAL A 69 -2.42 1.44 -12.10
CA VAL A 69 -3.83 1.47 -12.47
C VAL A 69 -4.40 2.87 -12.29
N ARG A 70 -5.50 3.15 -12.98
CA ARG A 70 -6.28 4.38 -12.85
C ARG A 70 -7.75 4.03 -12.76
N PRO A 71 -8.56 4.80 -12.01
CA PRO A 71 -10.00 4.62 -12.01
C PRO A 71 -10.56 4.77 -13.44
N ASN A 72 -11.42 3.87 -13.85
CA ASN A 72 -12.20 4.06 -15.07
C ASN A 72 -13.51 4.77 -14.71
N THR A 73 -13.52 6.08 -14.91
CA THR A 73 -14.64 6.95 -14.54
C THR A 73 -15.43 7.48 -15.73
N SER A 74 -15.20 6.94 -16.95
CA SER A 74 -15.87 7.43 -18.16
C SER A 74 -17.39 7.38 -18.04
N LEU A 75 -17.95 6.24 -17.63
CA LEU A 75 -19.39 6.09 -17.44
C LEU A 75 -19.97 7.09 -16.42
N ALA A 76 -19.25 7.32 -15.33
CA ALA A 76 -19.66 8.29 -14.30
C ALA A 76 -19.60 9.74 -14.82
N THR A 77 -18.56 10.06 -15.60
CA THR A 77 -18.41 11.37 -16.24
C THR A 77 -19.51 11.61 -17.26
N ASP A 78 -19.82 10.61 -18.10
CA ASP A 78 -20.88 10.71 -19.12
C ASP A 78 -22.27 10.85 -18.48
N ALA A 79 -22.46 10.28 -17.28
CA ALA A 79 -23.66 10.45 -16.47
C ALA A 79 -23.71 11.78 -15.68
N GLY A 80 -22.69 12.63 -15.78
CA GLY A 80 -22.64 13.92 -15.10
C GLY A 80 -22.30 13.85 -13.60
N LEU A 81 -21.75 12.73 -13.12
CA LEU A 81 -21.36 12.59 -11.72
C LEU A 81 -20.06 13.35 -11.42
N GLU A 82 -19.94 13.86 -10.19
CA GLU A 82 -18.70 14.52 -9.74
C GLU A 82 -17.52 13.56 -9.69
N ILE A 83 -16.43 13.97 -10.35
CA ILE A 83 -15.13 13.31 -10.29
C ILE A 83 -14.22 14.11 -9.36
N GLY A 84 -13.56 13.44 -8.44
CA GLY A 84 -12.70 14.07 -7.44
C GLY A 84 -11.31 14.45 -7.95
N GLU A 85 -10.52 15.03 -7.06
CA GLU A 85 -9.17 15.55 -7.35
C GLU A 85 -8.19 14.47 -7.81
N MET A 86 -8.35 13.25 -7.30
CA MET A 86 -7.53 12.09 -7.67
C MET A 86 -8.12 11.30 -8.85
N ARG A 87 -9.15 11.87 -9.52
CA ARG A 87 -9.87 11.28 -10.66
C ARG A 87 -10.71 10.05 -10.34
N GLY A 88 -11.02 9.79 -9.07
CA GLY A 88 -12.04 8.83 -8.64
C GLY A 88 -13.44 9.42 -8.66
N ILE A 89 -14.46 8.58 -8.67
CA ILE A 89 -15.84 9.00 -8.47
C ILE A 89 -15.96 9.50 -7.03
N LYS A 90 -16.33 10.77 -6.88
CA LYS A 90 -16.49 11.37 -5.55
C LYS A 90 -17.73 10.81 -4.85
N VAL A 91 -17.54 10.37 -3.62
CA VAL A 91 -18.62 9.84 -2.79
C VAL A 91 -18.65 10.52 -1.43
N ASN A 92 -19.83 10.55 -0.82
CA ASN A 92 -20.00 10.96 0.56
C ASN A 92 -19.70 9.81 1.54
N ASP A 93 -19.88 10.05 2.85
CA ASP A 93 -19.61 9.05 3.88
C ASP A 93 -20.48 7.79 3.78
N TYR A 94 -21.58 7.82 3.04
CA TYR A 94 -22.45 6.68 2.80
C TYR A 94 -22.20 5.99 1.45
N LEU A 95 -21.12 6.38 0.75
CA LEU A 95 -20.74 5.89 -0.58
C LEU A 95 -21.73 6.29 -1.70
N GLN A 96 -22.51 7.32 -1.47
CA GLN A 96 -23.44 7.91 -2.43
C GLN A 96 -22.69 8.96 -3.26
N THR A 97 -22.95 9.01 -4.55
CA THR A 97 -22.34 9.96 -5.48
C THR A 97 -22.96 11.35 -5.39
N SER A 98 -22.68 12.22 -6.34
CA SER A 98 -23.35 13.51 -6.48
C SER A 98 -24.84 13.40 -6.89
N ASP A 99 -25.25 12.24 -7.41
CA ASP A 99 -26.65 11.89 -7.63
C ASP A 99 -27.14 11.04 -6.45
N GLU A 100 -28.24 11.43 -5.82
CA GLU A 100 -28.79 10.76 -4.63
C GLU A 100 -29.31 9.34 -4.88
N HIS A 101 -29.51 8.96 -6.13
CA HIS A 101 -29.97 7.63 -6.52
C HIS A 101 -28.83 6.70 -6.93
N ILE A 102 -27.59 7.21 -6.98
CA ILE A 102 -26.42 6.47 -7.46
C ILE A 102 -25.36 6.33 -6.36
N TYR A 103 -24.95 5.09 -6.12
CA TYR A 103 -23.86 4.75 -5.22
C TYR A 103 -22.66 4.22 -6.03
N ALA A 104 -21.46 4.42 -5.50
CA ALA A 104 -20.25 3.89 -6.11
C ALA A 104 -19.32 3.24 -5.05
N VAL A 105 -18.64 2.17 -5.44
CA VAL A 105 -17.76 1.37 -4.57
C VAL A 105 -16.53 0.87 -5.33
N GLY A 106 -15.53 0.41 -4.60
CA GLY A 106 -14.35 -0.25 -5.13
C GLY A 106 -13.27 0.71 -5.62
N ASP A 107 -12.48 0.25 -6.58
CA ASP A 107 -11.27 0.94 -7.04
C ASP A 107 -11.56 2.26 -7.76
N ALA A 108 -12.80 2.47 -8.20
CA ALA A 108 -13.19 3.66 -8.94
C ALA A 108 -13.54 4.88 -8.07
N ILE A 109 -13.73 4.70 -6.77
CA ILE A 109 -14.18 5.77 -5.89
C ILE A 109 -13.03 6.55 -5.26
N GLU A 110 -13.29 7.84 -5.01
CA GLU A 110 -12.47 8.72 -4.20
C GLU A 110 -13.19 9.02 -2.88
N PHE A 111 -12.53 8.68 -1.78
CA PHE A 111 -13.05 8.88 -0.42
C PHE A 111 -12.02 9.58 0.46
N ARG A 112 -12.39 9.96 1.69
CA ARG A 112 -11.47 10.60 2.63
C ARG A 112 -10.60 9.56 3.35
N HIS A 113 -9.28 9.75 3.30
CA HIS A 113 -8.36 8.91 4.06
C HIS A 113 -8.52 9.17 5.57
N PRO A 114 -8.73 8.13 6.40
CA PRO A 114 -9.09 8.31 7.81
C PRO A 114 -8.02 9.01 8.66
N LEU A 115 -6.72 8.89 8.30
CA LEU A 115 -5.65 9.53 9.06
C LEU A 115 -5.36 10.98 8.60
N THR A 116 -5.65 11.33 7.35
CA THR A 116 -5.29 12.65 6.80
C THR A 116 -6.49 13.53 6.50
N GLY A 117 -7.68 12.95 6.40
CA GLY A 117 -8.88 13.63 5.91
C GLY A 117 -8.83 14.07 4.44
N LYS A 118 -7.71 13.79 3.73
CA LYS A 118 -7.50 14.17 2.33
C LYS A 118 -8.13 13.15 1.38
N PRO A 119 -8.44 13.54 0.12
CA PRO A 119 -8.89 12.63 -0.92
C PRO A 119 -7.93 11.45 -1.11
N TRP A 120 -8.48 10.26 -1.28
CA TRP A 120 -7.72 9.02 -1.38
C TRP A 120 -8.37 8.00 -2.33
N LEU A 121 -7.53 7.25 -3.03
CA LEU A 121 -7.90 6.08 -3.83
C LEU A 121 -7.27 4.84 -3.20
N ASN A 122 -8.02 3.73 -3.16
CA ASN A 122 -7.55 2.50 -2.55
C ASN A 122 -7.92 1.27 -3.37
N TYR A 123 -6.96 0.74 -4.11
CA TYR A 123 -7.13 -0.37 -5.04
C TYR A 123 -6.96 -1.72 -4.34
N LEU A 124 -7.83 -2.02 -3.37
CA LEU A 124 -7.78 -3.24 -2.55
C LEU A 124 -9.16 -3.92 -2.46
N ALA A 125 -9.18 -5.23 -2.69
CA ALA A 125 -10.40 -6.03 -2.69
C ALA A 125 -11.13 -6.07 -1.34
N GLY A 126 -10.41 -6.10 -0.21
CA GLY A 126 -10.99 -6.09 1.13
C GLY A 126 -11.90 -4.89 1.38
N PRO A 127 -11.39 -3.65 1.25
CA PRO A 127 -12.19 -2.43 1.30
C PRO A 127 -13.37 -2.42 0.32
N ALA A 128 -13.16 -2.82 -0.94
CA ALA A 128 -14.21 -2.88 -1.94
C ALA A 128 -15.39 -3.79 -1.52
N ASN A 129 -15.09 -4.99 -1.00
CA ASN A 129 -16.09 -5.90 -0.46
C ASN A 129 -16.86 -5.32 0.73
N ARG A 130 -16.16 -4.62 1.64
CA ARG A 130 -16.80 -3.96 2.78
C ARG A 130 -17.72 -2.83 2.32
N GLN A 131 -17.26 -2.02 1.38
CA GLN A 131 -18.05 -0.94 0.76
C GLN A 131 -19.33 -1.47 0.13
N ALA A 132 -19.25 -2.57 -0.63
CA ALA A 132 -20.41 -3.17 -1.28
C ALA A 132 -21.49 -3.59 -0.27
N ARG A 133 -21.10 -4.17 0.88
CA ARG A 133 -22.05 -4.53 1.95
C ARG A 133 -22.69 -3.29 2.57
N ILE A 134 -21.89 -2.26 2.88
CA ILE A 134 -22.41 -0.99 3.43
C ILE A 134 -23.40 -0.34 2.46
N VAL A 135 -23.08 -0.31 1.17
CA VAL A 135 -23.96 0.25 0.15
C VAL A 135 -25.24 -0.53 0.03
N ALA A 136 -25.20 -1.88 0.04
CA ALA A 136 -26.40 -2.70 0.00
C ALA A 136 -27.36 -2.36 1.14
N ASP A 137 -26.84 -2.21 2.36
CA ASP A 137 -27.64 -1.80 3.52
C ASP A 137 -28.16 -0.37 3.38
N ASN A 138 -27.33 0.57 2.93
CA ASN A 138 -27.70 1.97 2.76
C ASN A 138 -28.78 2.18 1.67
N MET A 139 -28.71 1.42 0.60
CA MET A 139 -29.73 1.44 -0.47
C MET A 139 -31.11 0.96 0.01
N VAL A 140 -31.13 -0.05 0.89
CA VAL A 140 -32.40 -0.66 1.36
C VAL A 140 -32.98 0.07 2.56
N PHE A 141 -32.13 0.47 3.51
CA PHE A 141 -32.55 1.01 4.81
C PHE A 141 -32.36 2.52 4.98
N GLY A 142 -31.93 3.20 3.91
CA GLY A 142 -31.47 4.58 3.93
C GLY A 142 -30.03 4.72 4.45
N ASN A 143 -29.44 5.87 4.22
CA ASN A 143 -28.04 6.18 4.56
C ASN A 143 -27.79 6.17 6.09
N LYS A 144 -27.63 5.00 6.69
CA LYS A 144 -27.45 4.80 8.14
C LYS A 144 -26.04 4.36 8.53
N ILE A 145 -25.33 3.66 7.63
CA ILE A 145 -24.03 3.07 7.93
C ILE A 145 -22.96 3.84 7.18
N PRO A 146 -22.16 4.66 7.87
CA PRO A 146 -21.05 5.38 7.23
C PRO A 146 -19.88 4.45 6.92
N TYR A 147 -19.18 4.77 5.85
CA TYR A 147 -17.90 4.16 5.51
C TYR A 147 -16.76 4.95 6.17
N GLU A 148 -16.09 4.36 7.12
CA GLU A 148 -14.99 4.98 7.88
C GLU A 148 -13.68 5.14 7.09
N GLY A 149 -13.67 4.76 5.81
CA GLY A 149 -12.47 4.74 4.98
C GLY A 149 -11.65 3.47 5.15
N ALA A 150 -10.45 3.49 4.57
CA ALA A 150 -9.46 2.42 4.65
C ALA A 150 -8.07 3.00 4.88
N ILE A 151 -7.29 2.40 5.77
CA ILE A 151 -5.93 2.83 6.11
C ILE A 151 -4.85 2.31 5.15
N GLY A 152 -5.24 1.51 4.15
CA GLY A 152 -4.32 1.02 3.12
C GLY A 152 -3.42 -0.12 3.57
N THR A 153 -3.92 -1.06 4.39
CA THR A 153 -3.17 -2.26 4.78
C THR A 153 -3.01 -3.19 3.59
N SER A 154 -1.77 -3.55 3.27
CA SER A 154 -1.45 -4.44 2.17
C SER A 154 -0.24 -5.32 2.50
N ILE A 155 -0.22 -6.50 1.87
CA ILE A 155 0.85 -7.48 2.00
C ILE A 155 1.15 -8.09 0.63
N ALA A 156 2.43 -8.28 0.33
CA ALA A 156 2.89 -8.89 -0.91
C ALA A 156 4.06 -9.84 -0.64
N LYS A 157 4.14 -10.90 -1.41
CA LYS A 157 5.26 -11.83 -1.38
C LYS A 157 6.18 -11.57 -2.58
N VAL A 158 7.48 -11.46 -2.28
CA VAL A 158 8.55 -11.29 -3.27
C VAL A 158 9.48 -12.49 -3.12
N PHE A 159 9.32 -13.51 -3.96
CA PHE A 159 9.90 -14.84 -3.75
C PHE A 159 9.51 -15.41 -2.37
N ASP A 160 10.49 -15.64 -1.51
CA ASP A 160 10.30 -16.12 -0.13
C ASP A 160 10.21 -14.98 0.91
N MET A 161 10.52 -13.73 0.53
CA MET A 161 10.38 -12.55 1.37
C MET A 161 8.93 -12.02 1.33
N THR A 162 8.44 -11.59 2.48
CA THR A 162 7.13 -10.94 2.62
C THR A 162 7.31 -9.48 2.98
N VAL A 163 6.54 -8.61 2.33
CA VAL A 163 6.53 -7.16 2.53
C VAL A 163 5.13 -6.73 2.88
N ALA A 164 4.98 -6.01 3.98
CA ALA A 164 3.67 -5.52 4.42
C ALA A 164 3.74 -4.05 4.85
N THR A 165 2.62 -3.35 4.69
CA THR A 165 2.46 -1.97 5.15
C THR A 165 1.04 -1.73 5.61
N SER A 166 0.88 -0.83 6.58
CA SER A 166 -0.41 -0.34 7.05
C SER A 166 -0.28 1.13 7.43
N GLY A 167 -1.30 1.93 7.16
CA GLY A 167 -1.28 3.36 7.40
C GLY A 167 -0.31 4.12 6.48
N LEU A 168 0.35 5.14 7.00
CA LEU A 168 1.14 6.08 6.23
C LEU A 168 2.65 5.88 6.44
N PRO A 169 3.42 5.55 5.40
CA PRO A 169 4.88 5.58 5.44
C PRO A 169 5.39 7.02 5.61
N ALA A 170 6.63 7.16 6.09
CA ALA A 170 7.26 8.46 6.36
C ALA A 170 7.20 9.42 5.17
N LYS A 171 7.43 8.93 3.96
CA LYS A 171 7.34 9.75 2.74
C LYS A 171 5.96 10.34 2.49
N ARG A 172 4.89 9.62 2.82
CA ARG A 172 3.50 10.10 2.69
C ARG A 172 3.16 11.11 3.77
N LEU A 173 3.61 10.90 5.00
CA LEU A 173 3.46 11.86 6.09
C LEU A 173 4.15 13.18 5.75
N LYS A 174 5.39 13.11 5.24
CA LYS A 174 6.13 14.29 4.76
C LYS A 174 5.39 15.03 3.64
N GLN A 175 4.85 14.31 2.65
CA GLN A 175 4.05 14.91 1.56
C GLN A 175 2.75 15.55 2.07
N ALA A 176 2.15 14.97 3.12
CA ALA A 176 0.93 15.49 3.73
C ALA A 176 1.17 16.67 4.67
N GLY A 177 2.44 16.97 5.04
CA GLY A 177 2.80 18.00 6.02
C GLY A 177 2.44 17.58 7.44
N ILE A 178 2.44 16.28 7.75
CA ILE A 178 2.14 15.74 9.08
C ILE A 178 3.46 15.45 9.79
N ASP A 179 3.63 16.00 10.98
CA ASP A 179 4.81 15.76 11.83
C ASP A 179 4.79 14.31 12.33
N TYR A 180 5.96 13.67 12.26
CA TYR A 180 6.11 12.29 12.69
C TYR A 180 7.53 12.03 13.23
N LEU A 181 7.62 11.02 14.09
CA LEU A 181 8.85 10.31 14.41
C LEU A 181 8.80 8.93 13.78
N SER A 182 9.95 8.31 13.59
CA SER A 182 10.03 6.92 13.11
C SER A 182 11.05 6.12 13.90
N ALA A 183 10.73 4.86 14.15
CA ALA A 183 11.63 3.88 14.74
C ALA A 183 11.73 2.67 13.82
N THR A 184 12.93 2.09 13.71
CA THR A 184 13.16 0.86 12.96
C THR A 184 13.87 -0.13 13.87
N ILE A 185 13.37 -1.36 13.90
CA ILE A 185 13.98 -2.47 14.63
C ILE A 185 14.23 -3.64 13.69
N HIS A 186 15.24 -4.41 14.00
CA HIS A 186 15.56 -5.67 13.35
C HIS A 186 15.54 -6.76 14.41
N SER A 187 14.68 -7.76 14.24
CA SER A 187 14.49 -8.84 15.22
C SER A 187 14.24 -10.17 14.54
N GLY A 188 14.26 -11.25 15.30
CA GLY A 188 13.81 -12.55 14.81
C GLY A 188 12.28 -12.62 14.67
N SER A 189 11.81 -13.48 13.80
CA SER A 189 10.39 -13.81 13.67
C SER A 189 9.80 -14.42 14.94
N HIS A 190 10.65 -15.05 15.75
CA HIS A 190 10.39 -15.56 17.10
C HIS A 190 11.70 -15.68 17.88
N ALA A 191 11.65 -16.19 19.10
CA ALA A 191 12.83 -16.33 19.96
C ALA A 191 13.92 -17.19 19.32
N GLY A 192 15.15 -16.66 19.27
CA GLY A 192 16.27 -17.26 18.51
C GLY A 192 16.76 -18.63 18.99
N TYR A 193 16.30 -19.09 20.16
CA TYR A 193 16.56 -20.45 20.64
C TYR A 193 15.63 -21.53 20.03
N TYR A 194 14.57 -21.10 19.34
CA TYR A 194 13.74 -21.99 18.52
C TYR A 194 14.30 -22.09 17.10
N PRO A 195 14.23 -23.30 16.48
CA PRO A 195 14.66 -23.46 15.10
C PRO A 195 13.92 -22.54 14.12
N ASP A 196 14.59 -22.21 13.02
CA ASP A 196 14.01 -21.45 11.90
C ASP A 196 13.61 -20.00 12.22
N ALA A 197 14.22 -19.39 13.24
CA ALA A 197 14.05 -17.96 13.48
C ALA A 197 14.67 -17.17 12.33
N LEU A 198 13.85 -16.46 11.56
CA LEU A 198 14.25 -15.67 10.40
C LEU A 198 14.18 -14.17 10.73
N GLN A 199 15.08 -13.40 10.15
CA GLN A 199 15.15 -11.95 10.38
C GLN A 199 13.92 -11.23 9.86
N MET A 200 13.47 -10.23 10.61
CA MET A 200 12.38 -9.33 10.29
C MET A 200 12.80 -7.90 10.61
N SER A 201 12.49 -6.99 9.71
CA SER A 201 12.67 -5.55 9.89
C SER A 201 11.29 -4.90 10.03
N ILE A 202 11.10 -4.14 11.08
CA ILE A 202 9.86 -3.43 11.37
C ILE A 202 10.17 -1.95 11.48
N LYS A 203 9.49 -1.12 10.70
CA LYS A 203 9.55 0.33 10.78
C LYS A 203 8.17 0.87 11.10
N ILE A 204 8.07 1.70 12.13
CA ILE A 204 6.85 2.41 12.52
C ILE A 204 7.01 3.91 12.35
N THR A 205 5.90 4.60 12.12
CA THR A 205 5.78 6.06 12.15
C THR A 205 4.71 6.44 13.15
N PHE A 206 4.95 7.47 13.95
CA PHE A 206 4.03 7.88 15.01
C PHE A 206 4.11 9.38 15.27
N SER A 207 3.06 9.93 15.84
CA SER A 207 2.95 11.34 16.19
C SER A 207 3.89 11.69 17.35
N PRO A 208 4.68 12.78 17.23
CA PRO A 208 5.55 13.23 18.31
C PRO A 208 4.77 13.84 19.50
N ALA A 209 3.52 14.26 19.29
CA ALA A 209 2.73 14.94 20.30
C ALA A 209 2.11 13.97 21.32
N ASP A 210 1.63 12.82 20.86
CA ASP A 210 0.84 11.90 21.68
C ASP A 210 1.22 10.42 21.50
N GLY A 211 2.22 10.13 20.65
CA GLY A 211 2.65 8.76 20.36
C GLY A 211 1.68 7.96 19.49
N LYS A 212 0.62 8.58 18.94
CA LYS A 212 -0.36 7.91 18.10
C LYS A 212 0.31 7.25 16.89
N LEU A 213 0.02 5.96 16.66
CA LEU A 213 0.60 5.21 15.56
C LEU A 213 -0.03 5.66 14.23
N LEU A 214 0.82 6.06 13.28
CA LEU A 214 0.42 6.59 11.97
C LEU A 214 0.67 5.60 10.85
N GLY A 215 1.65 4.70 11.00
CA GLY A 215 1.96 3.70 10.01
C GLY A 215 2.95 2.66 10.48
N ALA A 216 2.93 1.52 9.81
CA ALA A 216 3.87 0.42 10.02
C ALA A 216 4.27 -0.21 8.69
N GLN A 217 5.51 -0.65 8.60
CA GLN A 217 6.08 -1.35 7.45
C GLN A 217 6.90 -2.51 7.98
N ILE A 218 6.74 -3.68 7.38
CA ILE A 218 7.43 -4.90 7.80
C ILE A 218 7.99 -5.60 6.58
N VAL A 219 9.27 -6.00 6.66
CA VAL A 219 9.94 -6.82 5.66
C VAL A 219 10.57 -8.01 6.38
N GLY A 220 10.26 -9.23 5.94
CA GLY A 220 10.77 -10.43 6.58
C GLY A 220 10.30 -11.70 5.86
N TYR A 221 10.56 -12.85 6.46
CA TYR A 221 10.26 -14.15 5.83
C TYR A 221 9.12 -14.91 6.49
N SER A 222 8.90 -14.70 7.79
CA SER A 222 7.88 -15.40 8.57
C SER A 222 7.22 -14.47 9.58
N GLY A 223 5.90 -14.60 9.79
CA GLY A 223 5.14 -13.85 10.80
C GLY A 223 4.93 -12.38 10.51
N VAL A 224 5.18 -11.93 9.27
CA VAL A 224 4.94 -10.54 8.81
C VAL A 224 3.45 -10.21 8.81
N ASP A 225 2.63 -11.17 8.37
CA ASP A 225 1.17 -11.09 8.29
C ASP A 225 0.53 -10.80 9.65
N LYS A 226 0.87 -11.59 10.67
CA LYS A 226 0.34 -11.43 12.02
C LYS A 226 0.65 -10.05 12.59
N ARG A 227 1.90 -9.60 12.45
CA ARG A 227 2.35 -8.31 13.01
C ARG A 227 1.77 -7.12 12.30
N ILE A 228 1.60 -7.18 10.98
CA ILE A 228 0.97 -6.05 10.28
C ILE A 228 -0.52 -5.94 10.62
N ASP A 229 -1.19 -7.06 10.90
CA ASP A 229 -2.57 -7.06 11.36
C ASP A 229 -2.70 -6.42 12.77
N GLU A 230 -1.78 -6.74 13.69
CA GLU A 230 -1.72 -6.09 15.01
C GLU A 230 -1.55 -4.56 14.86
N PHE A 231 -0.57 -4.10 14.09
CA PHE A 231 -0.37 -2.67 13.85
C PHE A 231 -1.57 -2.03 13.15
N SER A 232 -2.21 -2.73 12.23
CA SER A 232 -3.40 -2.21 11.54
C SER A 232 -4.57 -1.97 12.51
N GLN A 233 -4.75 -2.84 13.50
CA GLN A 233 -5.77 -2.65 14.54
C GLN A 233 -5.41 -1.47 15.47
N VAL A 234 -4.15 -1.35 15.89
CA VAL A 234 -3.70 -0.21 16.70
C VAL A 234 -3.96 1.11 15.94
N ILE A 235 -3.57 1.19 14.66
CA ILE A 235 -3.82 2.39 13.83
C ILE A 235 -5.32 2.67 13.71
N LYS A 236 -6.11 1.65 13.40
CA LYS A 236 -7.57 1.78 13.21
C LYS A 236 -8.28 2.30 14.45
N HIS A 237 -7.83 1.88 15.63
CA HIS A 237 -8.42 2.29 16.91
C HIS A 237 -7.76 3.53 17.53
N ASN A 238 -6.96 4.28 16.73
CA ASN A 238 -6.24 5.46 17.18
C ASN A 238 -5.29 5.21 18.36
N GLY A 239 -4.78 3.99 18.47
CA GLY A 239 -3.84 3.60 19.51
C GLY A 239 -2.45 4.22 19.30
N THR A 240 -1.62 4.10 20.32
CA THR A 240 -0.28 4.65 20.39
C THR A 240 0.79 3.59 20.22
N VAL A 241 2.06 4.00 20.12
CA VAL A 241 3.20 3.07 20.14
C VAL A 241 3.25 2.22 21.41
N TYR A 242 2.71 2.71 22.54
CA TYR A 242 2.67 1.98 23.80
C TYR A 242 1.66 0.83 23.78
N ASP A 243 0.58 0.95 23.01
CA ASP A 243 -0.43 -0.10 22.84
C ASP A 243 0.07 -1.28 21.99
N SER A 244 1.09 -1.05 21.17
CA SER A 244 1.71 -2.10 20.35
C SER A 244 2.82 -2.88 21.09
N VAL A 245 3.16 -2.49 22.32
CA VAL A 245 4.18 -3.14 23.15
C VAL A 245 3.51 -3.85 24.31
N SER A 246 3.05 -5.08 24.07
CA SER A 246 2.59 -5.97 25.14
C SER A 246 3.53 -7.16 25.28
N TYR A 247 3.98 -7.42 26.50
CA TYR A 247 4.83 -8.57 26.80
C TYR A 247 4.17 -9.89 26.41
N THR A 248 2.87 -9.99 26.52
CA THR A 248 2.09 -11.19 26.12
C THR A 248 2.16 -11.49 24.63
N HIS A 249 2.44 -10.51 23.79
CA HIS A 249 2.61 -10.70 22.35
C HIS A 249 4.01 -11.17 21.94
N LEU A 250 4.99 -11.02 22.83
CA LEU A 250 6.40 -11.31 22.54
C LEU A 250 6.83 -12.70 23.02
N THR A 251 6.08 -13.35 23.90
CA THR A 251 6.59 -14.45 24.70
C THR A 251 5.95 -15.81 24.49
N LEU A 252 4.95 -15.94 23.67
CA LEU A 252 4.38 -17.25 23.42
C LEU A 252 4.93 -17.86 22.14
N PRO A 253 5.93 -18.73 22.26
CA PRO A 253 6.14 -19.75 21.25
C PRO A 253 4.99 -20.75 21.40
N THR A 254 4.03 -20.70 20.55
CA THR A 254 3.08 -21.78 20.34
C THR A 254 3.34 -22.41 19.01
#